data_d058deab2d9bba4a3be0ab69c4b040ff
#
_entry.id   d058deab2d9bba4a3be0ab69c4b040ff
#
_cell.length_a   1.000
_cell.length_b   1.000
_cell.length_c   1.000
_cell.angle_alpha   90.00
_cell.angle_beta   90.00
_cell.angle_gamma   90.00
#
_symmetry.space_group_name_H-M   'P 1'
#
loop_
_entity.id
_entity.type
_entity.pdbx_description
1 polymer ?
#
loop_
_entity_poly.entity_id
_entity_poly.type
_entity_poly.pdbx_seq_one_letter_code
_entity_poly.pdbx_strand_id
1 'polypeptide(L)'
;MGQLLINLLGIHGRPYQAFDGVQPTAGNAENGYCTHVSILFPTWHRPYLALYEQVLYGMIQQIALQWPAGAVRDQFVAAAANFRIPYWDWAAVPPAGESVLPDSVGGSATITVNGPNGQQVISNPLYTYQFKPLDPGQLPDAPVRLPSFPKYGIKPKPVGTFHS
;
A
#
# COMPACT_ATOMS: atom_id res chain seq x y z
N MET A 1 0.69 -12.35 11.34
CA MET A 1 1.26 -11.08 10.82
C MET A 1 0.41 -10.49 9.68
N GLY A 2 0.05 -11.25 8.63
CA GLY A 2 -0.77 -10.74 7.52
C GLY A 2 -2.16 -10.23 7.93
N GLN A 3 -2.84 -10.89 8.87
CA GLN A 3 -4.19 -10.48 9.29
C GLN A 3 -4.22 -9.08 9.94
N LEU A 4 -3.21 -8.73 10.73
CA LEU A 4 -3.12 -7.41 11.34
C LEU A 4 -3.01 -6.30 10.29
N LEU A 5 -2.21 -6.53 9.24
CA LEU A 5 -2.07 -5.59 8.14
C LEU A 5 -3.37 -5.47 7.34
N ILE A 6 -4.04 -6.60 7.06
CA ILE A 6 -5.33 -6.61 6.36
C ILE A 6 -6.38 -5.83 7.16
N ASN A 7 -6.46 -6.05 8.47
CA ASN A 7 -7.39 -5.33 9.32
C ASN A 7 -7.10 -3.81 9.31
N LEU A 8 -5.83 -3.44 9.37
CA LEU A 8 -5.42 -2.04 9.28
C LEU A 8 -5.81 -1.39 7.96
N LEU A 9 -5.56 -2.08 6.84
CA LEU A 9 -5.93 -1.60 5.51
C LEU A 9 -7.46 -1.49 5.35
N GLY A 10 -8.22 -2.38 5.98
CA GLY A 10 -9.68 -2.37 5.98
C GLY A 10 -10.32 -1.18 6.70
N ILE A 11 -9.56 -0.43 7.50
CA ILE A 11 -10.05 0.84 8.09
C ILE A 11 -10.24 1.90 7.00
N HIS A 12 -9.37 1.94 6.02
CA HIS A 12 -9.34 2.95 4.97
C HIS A 12 -9.85 2.43 3.63
N GLY A 13 -9.53 1.18 3.29
CA GLY A 13 -9.79 0.58 1.99
C GLY A 13 -10.74 -0.62 2.06
N ARG A 14 -11.01 -1.22 0.89
CA ARG A 14 -11.84 -2.42 0.77
C ARG A 14 -11.03 -3.70 0.95
N PRO A 15 -11.60 -4.76 1.51
CA PRO A 15 -12.92 -4.79 2.18
C PRO A 15 -12.89 -4.01 3.50
N TYR A 16 -13.90 -3.17 3.73
CA TYR A 16 -13.99 -2.42 4.99
C TYR A 16 -14.22 -3.35 6.17
N GLN A 17 -13.46 -3.14 7.23
CA GLN A 17 -13.55 -3.95 8.44
C GLN A 17 -13.68 -3.07 9.67
N ALA A 18 -14.50 -3.52 10.63
CA ALA A 18 -14.54 -2.90 11.95
C ALA A 18 -13.16 -2.99 12.60
N PHE A 19 -12.69 -1.88 13.16
CA PHE A 19 -11.42 -1.81 13.86
C PHE A 19 -11.67 -1.65 15.35
N ASP A 20 -11.02 -2.49 16.16
CA ASP A 20 -11.11 -2.47 17.63
C ASP A 20 -12.55 -2.47 18.17
N GLY A 21 -13.42 -3.23 17.52
CA GLY A 21 -14.85 -3.35 17.91
C GLY A 21 -15.71 -2.15 17.53
N VAL A 22 -15.15 -1.07 16.99
CA VAL A 22 -15.90 0.10 16.56
C VAL A 22 -16.53 -0.15 15.20
N GLN A 23 -17.84 0.04 15.11
CA GLN A 23 -18.58 -0.09 13.86
C GLN A 23 -18.63 1.25 13.10
N PRO A 24 -18.71 1.25 11.77
CA PRO A 24 -18.92 2.46 11.00
C PRO A 24 -20.29 3.09 11.36
N THR A 25 -20.41 4.39 11.16
CA THR A 25 -21.69 5.08 11.33
C THR A 25 -22.73 4.48 10.38
N ALA A 26 -23.96 4.31 10.87
CA ALA A 26 -25.06 3.78 10.07
C ALA A 26 -25.21 4.55 8.75
N GLY A 27 -25.30 3.84 7.65
CA GLY A 27 -25.36 4.41 6.29
C GLY A 27 -24.00 4.62 5.62
N ASN A 28 -22.87 4.42 6.32
CA ASN A 28 -21.53 4.57 5.79
C ASN A 28 -20.73 3.25 5.68
N ALA A 29 -21.42 2.12 5.77
CA ALA A 29 -20.77 0.80 5.73
C ALA A 29 -19.94 0.56 4.47
N GLU A 30 -20.27 1.24 3.36
CA GLU A 30 -19.55 1.12 2.08
C GLU A 30 -18.37 2.08 1.92
N ASN A 31 -18.24 3.08 2.80
CA ASN A 31 -17.24 4.14 2.71
C ASN A 31 -16.08 3.96 3.70
N GLY A 32 -16.11 2.94 4.57
CA GLY A 32 -15.14 2.74 5.63
C GLY A 32 -15.20 3.87 6.67
N TYR A 33 -14.06 4.13 7.31
CA TYR A 33 -13.96 5.15 8.36
C TYR A 33 -13.31 6.44 7.88
N CYS A 34 -12.68 6.42 6.70
CA CYS A 34 -11.93 7.57 6.21
C CYS A 34 -12.86 8.69 5.74
N THR A 35 -12.44 9.92 6.01
CA THR A 35 -13.18 11.12 5.62
C THR A 35 -12.52 11.75 4.40
N HIS A 36 -13.26 11.82 3.28
CA HIS A 36 -12.82 12.48 2.07
C HIS A 36 -13.71 13.68 1.75
N VAL A 37 -13.18 14.64 0.99
CA VAL A 37 -13.88 15.89 0.64
C VAL A 37 -14.45 16.60 1.88
N SER A 38 -13.68 16.63 2.95
CA SER A 38 -14.08 17.14 4.26
C SER A 38 -12.88 17.82 4.94
N ILE A 39 -13.16 18.80 5.80
CA ILE A 39 -12.15 19.43 6.65
C ILE A 39 -11.50 18.44 7.63
N LEU A 40 -12.14 17.29 7.86
CA LEU A 40 -11.62 16.22 8.71
C LEU A 40 -10.59 15.33 8.00
N PHE A 41 -10.37 15.50 6.68
CA PHE A 41 -9.43 14.69 5.94
C PHE A 41 -8.02 14.64 6.59
N PRO A 42 -7.34 15.76 6.84
CA PRO A 42 -5.99 15.70 7.41
C PRO A 42 -5.95 15.23 8.85
N THR A 43 -6.94 15.58 9.66
CA THR A 43 -6.99 15.21 11.07
C THR A 43 -7.29 13.73 11.28
N TRP A 44 -8.04 13.11 10.38
CA TRP A 44 -8.32 11.68 10.40
C TRP A 44 -7.14 10.86 9.85
N HIS A 45 -6.54 11.29 8.73
CA HIS A 45 -5.47 10.52 8.08
C HIS A 45 -4.14 10.56 8.87
N ARG A 46 -3.87 11.60 9.65
CA ARG A 46 -2.66 11.66 10.47
C ARG A 46 -2.53 10.50 11.47
N PRO A 47 -3.51 10.27 12.37
CA PRO A 47 -3.45 9.13 13.28
C PRO A 47 -3.48 7.79 12.55
N TYR A 48 -4.20 7.68 11.42
CA TYR A 48 -4.20 6.48 10.61
C TYR A 48 -2.81 6.16 10.05
N LEU A 49 -2.10 7.14 9.50
CA LEU A 49 -0.73 6.95 9.01
C LEU A 49 0.25 6.64 10.15
N ALA A 50 0.08 7.23 11.32
CA ALA A 50 0.88 6.91 12.49
C ALA A 50 0.68 5.45 12.94
N LEU A 51 -0.56 4.97 12.97
CA LEU A 51 -0.89 3.58 13.26
C LEU A 51 -0.29 2.64 12.19
N TYR A 52 -0.40 3.01 10.93
CA TYR A 52 0.17 2.25 9.80
C TYR A 52 1.70 2.13 9.94
N GLU A 53 2.39 3.24 10.26
CA GLU A 53 3.83 3.22 10.51
C GLU A 53 4.19 2.33 11.69
N GLN A 54 3.45 2.38 12.80
CA GLN A 54 3.71 1.54 13.97
C GLN A 54 3.60 0.05 13.65
N VAL A 55 2.57 -0.33 12.89
CA VAL A 55 2.38 -1.73 12.48
C VAL A 55 3.51 -2.19 11.57
N LEU A 56 3.87 -1.40 10.57
CA LEU A 56 4.99 -1.71 9.68
C LEU A 56 6.31 -1.77 10.43
N TYR A 57 6.55 -0.83 11.35
CA TYR A 57 7.73 -0.83 12.20
C TYR A 57 7.87 -2.15 12.97
N GLY A 58 6.81 -2.60 13.63
CA GLY A 58 6.82 -3.88 14.35
C GLY A 58 7.07 -5.08 13.44
N MET A 59 6.49 -5.07 12.23
CA MET A 59 6.73 -6.14 11.24
C MET A 59 8.17 -6.17 10.75
N ILE A 60 8.77 -5.02 10.47
CA ILE A 60 10.14 -4.90 9.97
C ILE A 60 11.15 -5.36 11.03
N GLN A 61 10.91 -5.05 12.33
CA GLN A 61 11.72 -5.59 13.42
C GLN A 61 11.74 -7.13 13.40
N GLN A 62 10.56 -7.74 13.24
CA GLN A 62 10.46 -9.20 13.21
C GLN A 62 11.07 -9.80 11.93
N ILE A 63 10.96 -9.13 10.80
CA ILE A 63 11.60 -9.56 9.56
C ILE A 63 13.12 -9.53 9.70
N ALA A 64 13.68 -8.46 10.28
CA ALA A 64 15.11 -8.33 10.48
C ALA A 64 15.70 -9.48 11.32
N LEU A 65 14.92 -10.02 12.25
CA LEU A 65 15.31 -11.15 13.09
C LEU A 65 15.31 -12.51 12.36
N GLN A 66 14.79 -12.59 11.13
CA GLN A 66 14.77 -13.84 10.36
C GLN A 66 16.15 -14.20 9.78
N TRP A 67 17.09 -13.24 9.69
CA TRP A 67 18.45 -13.54 9.28
C TRP A 67 19.18 -14.38 10.34
N PRO A 68 20.08 -15.29 9.91
CA PRO A 68 20.94 -16.01 10.83
C PRO A 68 21.71 -15.05 11.76
N ALA A 69 21.93 -15.47 13.00
CA ALA A 69 22.69 -14.67 13.97
C ALA A 69 24.08 -14.30 13.43
N GLY A 70 24.48 -13.04 13.58
CA GLY A 70 25.76 -12.53 13.11
C GLY A 70 25.67 -11.12 12.57
N ALA A 71 26.78 -10.60 12.06
CA ALA A 71 26.94 -9.21 11.65
C ALA A 71 25.88 -8.73 10.63
N VAL A 72 25.44 -9.61 9.71
CA VAL A 72 24.42 -9.26 8.71
C VAL A 72 23.06 -9.01 9.39
N ARG A 73 22.65 -9.90 10.32
CA ARG A 73 21.42 -9.68 11.08
C ARG A 73 21.51 -8.40 11.92
N ASP A 74 22.66 -8.14 12.55
CA ASP A 74 22.84 -6.95 13.38
C ASP A 74 22.70 -5.67 12.53
N GLN A 75 23.17 -5.66 11.30
CA GLN A 75 22.96 -4.55 10.36
C GLN A 75 21.47 -4.36 10.00
N PHE A 76 20.73 -5.46 9.71
CA PHE A 76 19.30 -5.36 9.42
C PHE A 76 18.50 -4.90 10.65
N VAL A 77 18.84 -5.37 11.85
CA VAL A 77 18.21 -4.92 13.11
C VAL A 77 18.47 -3.44 13.35
N ALA A 78 19.70 -2.98 13.17
CA ALA A 78 20.05 -1.57 13.31
C ALA A 78 19.32 -0.69 12.28
N ALA A 79 19.21 -1.13 11.03
CA ALA A 79 18.45 -0.44 9.99
C ALA A 79 16.96 -0.41 10.31
N ALA A 80 16.40 -1.53 10.76
CA ALA A 80 15.00 -1.66 11.15
C ALA A 80 14.62 -0.71 12.29
N ALA A 81 15.52 -0.48 13.27
CA ALA A 81 15.30 0.43 14.38
C ALA A 81 15.07 1.90 13.93
N ASN A 82 15.59 2.26 12.75
CA ASN A 82 15.45 3.60 12.18
C ASN A 82 14.37 3.70 11.09
N PHE A 83 13.56 2.65 10.92
CA PHE A 83 12.52 2.66 9.90
C PHE A 83 11.53 3.80 10.11
N ARG A 84 11.15 4.42 9.00
CA ARG A 84 10.00 5.32 8.88
C ARG A 84 9.26 4.97 7.60
N ILE A 85 7.95 5.22 7.59
CA ILE A 85 7.15 5.02 6.38
C ILE A 85 7.69 5.91 5.25
N PRO A 86 8.02 5.36 4.08
CA PRO A 86 8.43 6.15 2.95
C PRO A 86 7.25 6.94 2.39
N TYR A 87 7.53 8.07 1.79
CA TYR A 87 6.56 8.83 1.01
C TYR A 87 7.11 9.09 -0.40
N TRP A 88 6.21 9.26 -1.32
CA TRP A 88 6.52 9.68 -2.66
C TRP A 88 5.91 11.06 -2.93
N ASP A 89 6.77 12.04 -3.13
CA ASP A 89 6.35 13.38 -3.50
C ASP A 89 6.15 13.47 -5.02
N TRP A 90 4.95 13.16 -5.44
CA TRP A 90 4.58 13.22 -6.86
C TRP A 90 4.48 14.65 -7.42
N ALA A 91 4.50 15.66 -6.56
CA ALA A 91 4.54 17.07 -6.96
C ALA A 91 5.97 17.57 -7.21
N ALA A 92 6.98 16.82 -6.77
CA ALA A 92 8.37 17.14 -7.05
C ALA A 92 8.67 17.01 -8.55
N VAL A 93 9.46 17.93 -9.06
CA VAL A 93 9.95 17.86 -10.43
C VAL A 93 11.06 16.80 -10.48
N PRO A 94 10.91 15.72 -11.26
CA PRO A 94 11.94 14.71 -11.35
C PRO A 94 13.19 15.27 -12.05
N PRO A 95 14.38 14.70 -11.83
CA PRO A 95 15.56 14.99 -12.59
C PRO A 95 15.33 14.83 -14.10
N ALA A 96 16.10 15.56 -14.90
CA ALA A 96 15.97 15.50 -16.35
C ALA A 96 16.16 14.07 -16.88
N GLY A 97 15.18 13.58 -17.63
CA GLY A 97 15.18 12.23 -18.19
C GLY A 97 14.59 11.16 -17.27
N GLU A 98 14.23 11.48 -16.03
CA GLU A 98 13.57 10.56 -15.11
C GLU A 98 12.04 10.68 -15.16
N SER A 99 11.38 9.58 -14.84
CA SER A 99 9.91 9.56 -14.71
C SER A 99 9.46 10.13 -13.36
N VAL A 100 8.29 10.76 -13.34
CA VAL A 100 7.61 11.11 -12.09
C VAL A 100 7.30 9.85 -11.26
N LEU A 101 6.98 8.73 -11.93
CA LEU A 101 6.76 7.45 -11.27
C LEU A 101 8.10 6.78 -10.96
N PRO A 102 8.41 6.51 -9.68
CA PRO A 102 9.66 5.83 -9.31
C PRO A 102 9.77 4.45 -9.95
N ASP A 103 10.97 4.07 -10.36
CA ASP A 103 11.25 2.76 -10.97
C ASP A 103 10.90 1.60 -10.03
N SER A 104 11.05 1.79 -8.72
CA SER A 104 10.64 0.82 -7.71
C SER A 104 9.14 0.47 -7.77
N VAL A 105 8.30 1.37 -8.31
CA VAL A 105 6.85 1.18 -8.46
C VAL A 105 6.49 0.74 -9.87
N GLY A 106 7.00 1.42 -10.89
CA GLY A 106 6.56 1.25 -12.28
C GLY A 106 7.59 0.63 -13.24
N GLY A 107 8.85 0.53 -12.82
CA GLY A 107 9.94 0.16 -13.73
C GLY A 107 9.98 -1.32 -14.12
N SER A 108 9.62 -2.23 -13.21
CA SER A 108 9.72 -3.67 -13.48
C SER A 108 8.68 -4.49 -12.73
N ALA A 109 8.19 -5.55 -13.39
CA ALA A 109 7.28 -6.54 -12.78
C ALA A 109 7.97 -7.44 -11.74
N THR A 110 9.29 -7.45 -11.71
CA THR A 110 10.10 -8.22 -10.75
C THR A 110 11.18 -7.33 -10.13
N ILE A 111 11.54 -7.65 -8.88
CA ILE A 111 12.65 -6.99 -8.17
C ILE A 111 13.55 -8.04 -7.51
N THR A 112 14.82 -7.70 -7.36
CA THR A 112 15.76 -8.50 -6.57
C THR A 112 15.79 -7.97 -5.15
N VAL A 113 15.58 -8.86 -4.18
CA VAL A 113 15.64 -8.55 -2.75
C VAL A 113 16.68 -9.41 -2.05
N ASN A 114 17.26 -8.88 -0.98
CA ASN A 114 18.16 -9.64 -0.10
C ASN A 114 17.32 -10.26 1.00
N GLY A 115 17.11 -11.57 0.92
CA GLY A 115 16.41 -12.34 1.95
C GLY A 115 17.36 -13.06 2.91
N PRO A 116 16.82 -13.72 3.96
CA PRO A 116 17.61 -14.48 4.92
C PRO A 116 18.43 -15.62 4.28
N ASN A 117 17.98 -16.13 3.13
CA ASN A 117 18.61 -17.19 2.36
C ASN A 117 19.41 -16.68 1.13
N GLY A 118 19.74 -15.39 1.11
CA GLY A 118 20.46 -14.77 0.00
C GLY A 118 19.55 -13.95 -0.92
N GLN A 119 20.08 -13.57 -2.08
CA GLN A 119 19.35 -12.80 -3.07
C GLN A 119 18.25 -13.64 -3.74
N GLN A 120 17.10 -13.03 -3.89
CA GLN A 120 15.91 -13.63 -4.51
C GLN A 120 15.27 -12.64 -5.48
N VAL A 121 14.85 -13.15 -6.64
CA VAL A 121 14.00 -12.39 -7.56
C VAL A 121 12.55 -12.69 -7.20
N ILE A 122 11.80 -11.66 -6.87
CA ILE A 122 10.38 -11.77 -6.53
C ILE A 122 9.53 -10.92 -7.46
N SER A 123 8.23 -11.22 -7.54
CA SER A 123 7.28 -10.29 -8.15
C SER A 123 7.32 -8.97 -7.39
N ASN A 124 7.39 -7.86 -8.13
CA ASN A 124 7.38 -6.54 -7.50
C ASN A 124 5.98 -6.24 -6.93
N PRO A 125 5.81 -6.20 -5.59
CA PRO A 125 4.51 -6.01 -4.98
C PRO A 125 3.92 -4.61 -5.22
N LEU A 126 4.76 -3.66 -5.67
CA LEU A 126 4.34 -2.29 -5.97
C LEU A 126 3.97 -2.09 -7.45
N TYR A 127 4.27 -3.08 -8.32
CA TYR A 127 4.03 -2.96 -9.76
C TYR A 127 2.54 -3.10 -10.12
N THR A 128 1.83 -4.00 -9.43
CA THR A 128 0.41 -4.24 -9.65
C THR A 128 -0.24 -4.80 -8.39
N TYR A 129 -1.53 -4.52 -8.24
CA TYR A 129 -2.36 -5.08 -7.18
C TYR A 129 -3.46 -5.95 -7.78
N GLN A 130 -3.73 -7.08 -7.14
CA GLN A 130 -4.82 -7.98 -7.50
C GLN A 130 -5.53 -8.44 -6.22
N PHE A 131 -6.86 -8.42 -6.24
CA PHE A 131 -7.65 -9.07 -5.20
C PHE A 131 -7.46 -10.60 -5.28
N LYS A 132 -7.19 -11.24 -4.13
CA LYS A 132 -7.04 -12.70 -4.04
C LYS A 132 -7.78 -13.24 -2.82
N PRO A 133 -8.96 -13.84 -2.98
CA PRO A 133 -9.75 -13.93 -4.21
C PRO A 133 -10.36 -12.60 -4.62
N LEU A 134 -10.68 -12.45 -5.90
CA LEU A 134 -11.55 -11.37 -6.33
C LEU A 134 -12.97 -11.68 -5.84
N ASP A 135 -13.50 -10.84 -4.99
CA ASP A 135 -14.89 -10.91 -4.55
C ASP A 135 -15.68 -9.77 -5.19
N PRO A 136 -16.48 -10.05 -6.21
CA PRO A 136 -17.31 -9.03 -6.87
C PRO A 136 -18.28 -8.32 -5.93
N GLY A 137 -18.72 -8.98 -4.85
CA GLY A 137 -19.59 -8.39 -3.84
C GLY A 137 -18.92 -7.29 -3.02
N GLN A 138 -17.59 -7.20 -3.04
CA GLN A 138 -16.82 -6.13 -2.41
C GLN A 138 -16.62 -4.91 -3.32
N LEU A 139 -17.01 -5.02 -4.58
CA LEU A 139 -16.91 -3.93 -5.55
C LEU A 139 -18.29 -3.28 -5.70
N PRO A 140 -18.39 -1.94 -5.75
CA PRO A 140 -19.67 -1.31 -6.04
C PRO A 140 -20.11 -1.63 -7.47
N ASP A 141 -21.39 -1.90 -7.65
CA ASP A 141 -22.02 -2.11 -8.97
C ASP A 141 -21.98 -0.87 -9.88
N ALA A 142 -21.60 0.27 -9.32
CA ALA A 142 -21.45 1.48 -10.10
C ALA A 142 -20.20 1.39 -10.98
N PRO A 143 -20.32 1.61 -12.30
CA PRO A 143 -19.14 1.77 -13.13
C PRO A 143 -18.31 2.89 -12.52
N VAL A 144 -17.03 2.60 -12.21
CA VAL A 144 -16.08 3.63 -11.82
C VAL A 144 -16.00 4.59 -12.99
N ARG A 145 -16.80 5.63 -12.97
CA ARG A 145 -16.59 6.77 -13.83
C ARG A 145 -15.30 7.41 -13.31
N LEU A 146 -14.19 6.97 -13.87
CA LEU A 146 -12.97 7.77 -13.77
C LEU A 146 -13.38 9.15 -14.25
N PRO A 147 -13.20 10.21 -13.42
CA PRO A 147 -13.42 11.54 -13.92
C PRO A 147 -12.61 11.63 -15.20
N SER A 148 -13.26 11.98 -16.30
CA SER A 148 -12.58 12.26 -17.54
C SER A 148 -11.67 13.45 -17.23
N PHE A 149 -10.38 13.18 -17.05
CA PHE A 149 -9.36 14.22 -17.02
C PHE A 149 -9.16 14.67 -18.47
N PRO A 150 -9.80 15.76 -18.92
CA PRO A 150 -9.54 16.26 -20.24
C PRO A 150 -8.17 16.93 -20.17
N LYS A 151 -7.24 16.44 -20.98
CA LYS A 151 -6.03 17.16 -21.43
C LYS A 151 -4.66 16.82 -20.87
N TYR A 152 -4.47 15.76 -20.15
CA TYR A 152 -3.10 15.26 -20.05
C TYR A 152 -3.05 13.90 -20.74
N GLY A 153 -2.37 13.82 -21.89
CA GLY A 153 -2.35 12.69 -22.83
C GLY A 153 -1.82 11.35 -22.30
N ILE A 154 -2.10 11.03 -21.07
CA ILE A 154 -1.89 9.71 -20.48
C ILE A 154 -3.05 8.84 -20.97
N LYS A 155 -2.83 8.10 -22.05
CA LYS A 155 -3.76 7.02 -22.44
C LYS A 155 -3.76 6.02 -21.29
N PRO A 156 -4.92 5.72 -20.66
CA PRO A 156 -5.01 4.62 -19.73
C PRO A 156 -4.57 3.36 -20.46
N LYS A 157 -3.64 2.60 -19.85
CA LYS A 157 -3.34 1.26 -20.33
C LYS A 157 -4.65 0.48 -20.34
N PRO A 158 -5.04 -0.19 -21.44
CA PRO A 158 -6.28 -0.93 -21.46
C PRO A 158 -6.25 -1.95 -20.31
N VAL A 159 -7.27 -1.90 -19.47
CA VAL A 159 -7.53 -2.93 -18.47
C VAL A 159 -7.74 -4.19 -19.27
N GLY A 160 -6.84 -5.17 -19.13
CA GLY A 160 -6.93 -6.43 -19.83
C GLY A 160 -8.31 -7.05 -19.60
N THR A 161 -8.97 -7.44 -20.70
CA THR A 161 -10.22 -8.20 -20.66
C THR A 161 -10.01 -9.43 -19.82
N PHE A 162 -10.73 -9.50 -18.71
CA PHE A 162 -10.79 -10.70 -17.89
C PHE A 162 -11.47 -11.79 -18.71
N HIS A 163 -10.71 -12.79 -19.14
CA HIS A 163 -11.27 -14.06 -19.60
C HIS A 163 -11.55 -14.92 -18.38
N SER A 164 -12.82 -15.33 -18.29
CA SER A 164 -13.36 -16.30 -17.33
C SER A 164 -12.63 -17.64 -17.38
#